data_808e028edb2ad21d30012afe1aed64d3
#
_entry.id   808e028edb2ad21d30012afe1aed64d3
#
_cell.length_a   1.000
_cell.length_b   1.000
_cell.length_c   1.000
_cell.angle_alpha   90.00
_cell.angle_beta   90.00
_cell.angle_gamma   90.00
#
_symmetry.space_group_name_H-M   'P 1'
#
loop_
_entity.id
_entity.type
_entity.pdbx_description
1 polymer ?
#
loop_
_entity_poly.entity_id
_entity_poly.type
_entity_poly.pdbx_seq_one_letter_code
_entity_poly.pdbx_strand_id
1 'polypeptide(L)'
;MILKQRLVKVMDFGIAKMASGSKTQTSMILGTPRYMSPEQAMGKDVDSRSDVFSLGIVLFELLTGERPFDAENMPALVTRIAKAPHAPLLKYRRDLPTRVQAILDRALQKEIPNRYRHASDMAQDLRDVFQVMPR
;
A
#
# COMPACT_ATOMS: atom_id res chain seq x y z
N MET A 1 -11.72 7.78 -12.58
CA MET A 1 -12.10 7.29 -13.68
C MET A 1 -11.04 6.74 -14.55
N ILE A 2 -11.27 5.68 -15.11
CA ILE A 2 -10.32 5.06 -15.93
C ILE A 2 -10.37 5.64 -17.28
N LEU A 3 -9.28 6.09 -17.74
CA LEU A 3 -9.29 6.68 -19.00
C LEU A 3 -9.03 5.76 -20.08
N LYS A 4 -9.31 6.16 -21.24
CA LYS A 4 -9.07 5.39 -22.33
C LYS A 4 -7.70 4.90 -22.41
N GLN A 5 -6.75 5.66 -22.09
CA GLN A 5 -5.41 5.24 -22.20
C GLN A 5 -5.07 4.35 -21.09
N ARG A 6 -5.89 4.24 -20.15
CA ARG A 6 -5.64 3.44 -19.01
C ARG A 6 -4.33 3.75 -18.39
N LEU A 7 -3.94 4.96 -18.42
CA LEU A 7 -2.69 5.37 -17.89
C LEU A 7 -2.91 5.96 -16.54
N VAL A 8 -2.49 5.30 -15.53
CA VAL A 8 -2.62 5.82 -14.18
C VAL A 8 -1.24 6.02 -13.63
N LYS A 9 -0.88 7.23 -13.29
CA LYS A 9 0.40 7.51 -12.74
C LYS A 9 0.34 7.59 -11.26
N VAL A 10 1.31 6.99 -10.60
CA VAL A 10 1.35 7.05 -9.16
C VAL A 10 2.37 8.11 -8.82
N MET A 11 1.90 9.20 -8.33
CA MET A 11 2.77 10.34 -8.08
C MET A 11 3.45 10.34 -6.76
N ASP A 12 3.04 9.51 -5.84
CA ASP A 12 3.59 9.55 -4.51
C ASP A 12 4.95 8.94 -4.33
N PHE A 13 5.43 8.22 -5.31
CA PHE A 13 6.74 7.61 -5.18
C PHE A 13 7.80 8.68 -4.98
N GLY A 14 7.63 9.82 -5.59
CA GLY A 14 8.62 10.85 -5.46
C GLY A 14 8.70 11.39 -4.06
N ILE A 15 7.62 11.32 -3.35
CA ILE A 15 7.58 11.83 -2.02
C ILE A 15 8.45 11.00 -1.10
N ALA A 16 8.46 9.71 -1.28
CA ALA A 16 9.28 8.86 -0.46
C ALA A 16 10.74 9.21 -0.63
N LYS A 17 11.16 9.52 -1.83
CA LYS A 17 12.51 9.85 -2.03
C LYS A 17 12.81 11.17 -1.43
N MET A 18 11.98 12.12 -1.55
CA MET A 18 12.22 13.41 -0.98
C MET A 18 12.32 13.30 0.52
N ALA A 19 11.51 12.50 1.11
CA ALA A 19 11.54 12.36 2.54
C ALA A 19 12.88 11.80 2.99
N SER A 20 13.45 10.91 2.25
CA SER A 20 14.69 10.35 2.68
C SER A 20 15.83 11.35 2.47
N GLY A 21 15.69 12.26 1.57
CA GLY A 21 16.75 13.22 1.36
C GLY A 21 16.67 14.42 2.26
N SER A 22 15.54 14.69 2.80
CA SER A 22 15.43 15.90 3.54
C SER A 22 14.66 15.69 4.76
N LYS A 23 15.24 15.21 5.76
CA LYS A 23 14.56 14.93 6.90
C LYS A 23 13.82 15.99 7.50
N THR A 24 14.14 17.09 7.37
CA THR A 24 13.48 18.10 7.99
C THR A 24 12.11 18.17 7.65
N GLN A 25 11.87 18.40 6.53
CA GLN A 25 10.59 18.61 6.16
C GLN A 25 9.84 17.48 6.16
N THR A 26 10.38 16.56 6.25
CA THR A 26 9.71 15.40 6.19
C THR A 26 8.56 15.54 6.95
N SER A 27 8.73 16.09 7.87
CA SER A 27 7.74 16.11 8.68
C SER A 27 6.55 16.49 8.11
N MET A 28 6.59 17.35 7.79
CA MET A 28 5.53 17.79 7.44
C MET A 28 4.81 17.22 6.66
N ILE A 29 5.19 16.97 6.16
CA ILE A 29 4.62 16.55 5.23
C ILE A 29 3.92 15.66 5.38
N LEU A 30 4.28 15.38 5.74
CA LEU A 30 3.87 14.54 5.71
C LEU A 30 2.69 14.42 5.83
N GLY A 31 2.16 14.80 5.70
CA GLY A 31 0.89 14.74 5.80
C GLY A 31 0.28 13.48 5.48
N THR A 32 0.89 12.57 4.96
CA THR A 32 0.22 11.38 4.64
C THR A 32 0.89 10.21 5.20
N PRO A 33 0.96 10.09 6.49
CA PRO A 33 1.53 8.91 7.08
C PRO A 33 0.68 7.69 6.80
N ARG A 34 -0.56 7.87 6.34
CA ARG A 34 -1.42 6.75 6.06
C ARG A 34 -0.89 5.82 5.00
N TYR A 35 -0.03 6.30 4.14
CA TYR A 35 0.51 5.50 3.04
C TYR A 35 1.95 5.06 3.31
N MET A 36 2.46 5.29 4.53
CA MET A 36 3.80 4.89 4.86
C MET A 36 3.95 3.40 4.97
N SER A 37 5.13 2.89 4.63
CA SER A 37 5.48 1.52 4.88
C SER A 37 5.99 1.39 6.31
N PRO A 38 6.10 0.18 6.86
CA PRO A 38 6.64 -0.02 8.19
C PRO A 38 8.06 0.52 8.33
N GLU A 39 8.89 0.33 7.33
CA GLU A 39 10.27 0.82 7.39
C GLU A 39 10.33 2.33 7.38
N GLN A 40 9.43 2.98 6.67
CA GLN A 40 9.36 4.44 6.70
C GLN A 40 8.88 4.89 8.08
N ALA A 41 7.90 4.21 8.63
CA ALA A 41 7.36 4.58 9.93
C ALA A 41 8.42 4.42 11.02
N MET A 42 9.34 3.49 10.84
CA MET A 42 10.38 3.28 11.82
C MET A 42 11.69 3.99 11.48
N GLY A 43 11.69 4.80 10.45
CA GLY A 43 12.88 5.55 10.09
C GLY A 43 14.01 4.70 9.53
N LYS A 44 13.69 3.53 9.00
CA LYS A 44 14.70 2.65 8.46
C LYS A 44 14.91 2.91 6.97
N ASP A 45 15.89 2.24 6.39
CA ASP A 45 16.16 2.42 4.97
C ASP A 45 14.98 1.99 4.14
N VAL A 46 14.75 2.70 3.07
CA VAL A 46 13.59 2.52 2.22
C VAL A 46 14.04 2.17 0.81
N ASP A 47 13.38 1.22 0.19
CA ASP A 47 13.66 0.90 -1.21
C ASP A 47 12.34 0.73 -1.96
N SER A 48 12.39 0.20 -3.17
CA SER A 48 11.19 0.08 -4.00
C SER A 48 10.12 -0.81 -3.38
N ARG A 49 10.47 -1.66 -2.44
CA ARG A 49 9.47 -2.51 -1.80
C ARG A 49 8.60 -1.73 -0.81
N SER A 50 9.04 -0.53 -0.40
CA SER A 50 8.20 0.34 0.38
C SER A 50 7.07 0.87 -0.50
N ASP A 51 7.35 1.09 -1.78
CA ASP A 51 6.32 1.54 -2.71
C ASP A 51 5.29 0.44 -2.93
N VAL A 52 5.69 -0.81 -2.89
CA VAL A 52 4.74 -1.91 -3.01
C VAL A 52 3.76 -1.88 -1.83
N PHE A 53 4.27 -1.63 -0.64
CA PHE A 53 3.41 -1.53 0.54
C PHE A 53 2.42 -0.38 0.37
N SER A 54 2.89 0.78 -0.06
CA SER A 54 2.04 1.94 -0.27
C SER A 54 0.99 1.67 -1.35
N LEU A 55 1.36 0.94 -2.41
CA LEU A 55 0.41 0.58 -3.44
C LEU A 55 -0.65 -0.37 -2.88
N GLY A 56 -0.26 -1.25 -1.97
CA GLY A 56 -1.21 -2.12 -1.31
C GLY A 56 -2.26 -1.34 -0.53
N ILE A 57 -1.83 -0.28 0.15
CA ILE A 57 -2.75 0.57 0.89
C ILE A 57 -3.72 1.25 -0.08
N VAL A 58 -3.20 1.78 -1.17
CA VAL A 58 -4.05 2.46 -2.15
C VAL A 58 -5.04 1.48 -2.76
N LEU A 59 -4.59 0.29 -3.10
CA LEU A 59 -5.48 -0.71 -3.68
C LEU A 59 -6.58 -1.08 -2.68
N PHE A 60 -6.23 -1.26 -1.43
CA PHE A 60 -7.22 -1.58 -0.42
C PHE A 60 -8.29 -0.49 -0.35
N GLU A 61 -7.85 0.77 -0.33
CA GLU A 61 -8.80 1.87 -0.27
C GLU A 61 -9.67 1.95 -1.52
N LEU A 62 -9.10 1.68 -2.67
CA LEU A 62 -9.87 1.72 -3.91
C LEU A 62 -10.93 0.64 -3.94
N LEU A 63 -10.64 -0.50 -3.37
CA LEU A 63 -11.57 -1.62 -3.40
C LEU A 63 -12.63 -1.56 -2.31
N THR A 64 -12.34 -0.95 -1.19
CA THR A 64 -13.24 -0.99 -0.05
C THR A 64 -13.81 0.36 0.37
N GLY A 65 -13.15 1.42 0.00
CA GLY A 65 -13.50 2.74 0.52
C GLY A 65 -13.01 2.94 1.95
N GLU A 66 -12.27 1.96 2.49
CA GLU A 66 -11.80 2.02 3.86
C GLU A 66 -10.29 1.92 3.90
N ARG A 67 -9.68 2.31 5.01
CA ARG A 67 -8.25 2.24 5.15
C ARG A 67 -7.83 0.93 5.80
N PRO A 68 -6.76 0.31 5.31
CA PRO A 68 -6.31 -0.95 5.90
C PRO A 68 -5.72 -0.77 7.29
N PHE A 69 -5.20 0.43 7.57
CA PHE A 69 -4.71 0.79 8.89
C PHE A 69 -5.34 2.12 9.27
N ASP A 70 -5.90 2.21 10.43
CA ASP A 70 -6.52 3.44 10.89
C ASP A 70 -6.33 3.57 12.39
N ALA A 71 -6.30 4.78 12.88
CA ALA A 71 -6.11 5.05 14.29
C ALA A 71 -6.57 6.46 14.62
N GLU A 72 -6.75 6.72 15.89
CA GLU A 72 -7.24 8.03 16.32
C GLU A 72 -6.22 9.13 16.23
N ASN A 73 -4.95 8.81 16.26
CA ASN A 73 -3.91 9.84 16.18
C ASN A 73 -2.72 9.29 15.43
N MET A 74 -1.80 10.16 15.11
CA MET A 74 -0.65 9.80 14.33
C MET A 74 0.27 8.77 14.99
N PRO A 75 0.63 8.90 16.25
CA PRO A 75 1.49 7.91 16.86
C PRO A 75 0.86 6.52 16.84
N ALA A 76 -0.45 6.44 17.06
CA ALA A 76 -1.13 5.16 17.05
C ALA A 76 -1.16 4.59 15.65
N LEU A 77 -1.32 5.44 14.64
CA LEU A 77 -1.33 5.00 13.26
C LEU A 77 0.04 4.44 12.87
N VAL A 78 1.09 5.11 13.24
CA VAL A 78 2.45 4.68 12.94
C VAL A 78 2.69 3.31 13.59
N THR A 79 2.23 3.13 14.81
CA THR A 79 2.38 1.85 15.49
C THR A 79 1.62 0.75 14.77
N ARG A 80 0.41 1.05 14.30
CA ARG A 80 -0.36 0.05 13.59
C ARG A 80 0.30 -0.33 12.28
N ILE A 81 0.79 0.62 11.54
CA ILE A 81 1.47 0.35 10.28
C ILE A 81 2.69 -0.53 10.55
N ALA A 82 3.41 -0.27 11.61
CA ALA A 82 4.61 -1.02 11.91
C ALA A 82 4.32 -2.42 12.45
N LYS A 83 3.25 -2.59 13.19
CA LYS A 83 3.06 -3.85 13.93
C LYS A 83 1.74 -4.56 13.81
N ALA A 84 0.67 -3.87 13.50
CA ALA A 84 -0.63 -4.51 13.49
C ALA A 84 -1.00 -5.05 12.12
N PRO A 85 -1.74 -6.12 12.04
CA PRO A 85 -2.17 -6.62 10.74
C PRO A 85 -3.18 -5.67 10.12
N HIS A 86 -3.27 -5.68 8.81
CA HIS A 86 -4.25 -4.86 8.14
C HIS A 86 -5.62 -5.49 8.24
N ALA A 87 -6.65 -4.69 8.00
CA ALA A 87 -8.00 -5.21 7.98
C ALA A 87 -8.16 -6.18 6.82
N PRO A 88 -8.93 -7.24 6.98
CA PRO A 88 -9.11 -8.19 5.88
C PRO A 88 -9.98 -7.60 4.78
N LEU A 89 -9.57 -7.78 3.54
CA LEU A 89 -10.33 -7.27 2.41
C LEU A 89 -11.72 -7.88 2.36
N LEU A 90 -11.80 -9.18 2.62
CA LEU A 90 -13.06 -9.87 2.48
C LEU A 90 -14.10 -9.48 3.50
N LYS A 91 -13.69 -8.74 4.51
CA LYS A 91 -14.65 -8.20 5.46
C LYS A 91 -15.52 -7.18 4.76
N TYR A 92 -14.97 -6.45 3.81
CA TYR A 92 -15.68 -5.40 3.10
C TYR A 92 -16.16 -5.83 1.71
N ARG A 93 -15.45 -6.74 1.09
CA ARG A 93 -15.75 -7.12 -0.29
C ARG A 93 -15.74 -8.63 -0.45
N ARG A 94 -16.88 -9.26 -0.13
CA ARG A 94 -16.98 -10.72 -0.23
C ARG A 94 -17.14 -11.17 -1.67
N ASP A 95 -17.44 -10.26 -2.56
CA ASP A 95 -17.62 -10.57 -3.97
C ASP A 95 -16.30 -10.75 -4.73
N LEU A 96 -15.19 -10.37 -4.12
CA LEU A 96 -13.92 -10.47 -4.81
C LEU A 96 -13.31 -11.86 -4.62
N PRO A 97 -12.53 -12.33 -5.59
CA PRO A 97 -11.86 -13.60 -5.45
C PRO A 97 -10.88 -13.57 -4.28
N THR A 98 -10.72 -14.71 -3.61
CA THR A 98 -9.80 -14.78 -2.49
C THR A 98 -8.37 -14.48 -2.90
N ARG A 99 -8.06 -14.63 -4.17
CA ARG A 99 -6.74 -14.30 -4.64
C ARG A 99 -6.41 -12.82 -4.49
N VAL A 100 -7.41 -11.94 -4.53
CA VAL A 100 -7.19 -10.52 -4.31
C VAL A 100 -6.77 -10.29 -2.86
N GLN A 101 -7.37 -11.03 -1.94
CA GLN A 101 -6.97 -10.94 -0.54
C GLN A 101 -5.50 -11.39 -0.39
N ALA A 102 -5.13 -12.47 -1.06
CA ALA A 102 -3.76 -12.96 -0.99
C ALA A 102 -2.75 -11.95 -1.54
N ILE A 103 -3.12 -11.25 -2.61
CA ILE A 103 -2.25 -10.23 -3.18
C ILE A 103 -2.05 -9.10 -2.18
N LEU A 104 -3.12 -8.66 -1.54
CA LEU A 104 -3.02 -7.59 -0.57
C LEU A 104 -2.23 -8.05 0.67
N ASP A 105 -2.44 -9.29 1.10
CA ASP A 105 -1.69 -9.81 2.22
C ASP A 105 -0.21 -9.80 1.95
N ARG A 106 0.19 -10.11 0.73
CA ARG A 106 1.60 -10.11 0.37
C ARG A 106 2.15 -8.69 0.23
N ALA A 107 1.40 -7.79 -0.38
CA ALA A 107 1.84 -6.41 -0.53
C ALA A 107 1.99 -5.71 0.81
N LEU A 108 1.15 -6.08 1.77
CA LEU A 108 1.13 -5.43 3.06
C LEU A 108 1.87 -6.20 4.16
N GLN A 109 2.80 -7.07 3.75
CA GLN A 109 3.65 -7.75 4.72
C GLN A 109 4.57 -6.75 5.40
N LYS A 110 4.73 -6.91 6.71
CA LYS A 110 5.60 -6.00 7.45
C LYS A 110 7.06 -6.29 7.14
N GLU A 111 7.39 -7.56 6.98
CA GLU A 111 8.77 -7.94 6.68
C GLU A 111 9.03 -7.81 5.19
N ILE A 112 10.01 -7.04 4.83
CA ILE A 112 10.31 -6.77 3.44
C ILE A 112 10.54 -8.03 2.61
N PRO A 113 11.27 -9.03 3.08
CA PRO A 113 11.48 -10.22 2.26
C PRO A 113 10.22 -11.00 1.92
N ASN A 114 9.16 -10.79 2.68
CA ASN A 114 7.89 -11.49 2.44
C ASN A 114 6.97 -10.73 1.50
N ARG A 115 7.36 -9.54 1.13
CA ARG A 115 6.56 -8.67 0.27
C ARG A 115 6.91 -8.92 -1.18
N TYR A 116 6.13 -8.43 -2.12
CA TYR A 116 6.50 -8.48 -3.53
C TYR A 116 7.83 -7.73 -3.70
N ARG A 117 8.68 -8.32 -4.51
CA ARG A 117 9.97 -7.70 -4.75
C ARG A 117 9.84 -6.52 -5.69
N HIS A 118 8.97 -6.63 -6.67
CA HIS A 118 8.75 -5.56 -7.64
C HIS A 118 7.27 -5.28 -7.78
N ALA A 119 6.93 -4.02 -8.00
CA ALA A 119 5.55 -3.64 -8.23
C ALA A 119 4.99 -4.33 -9.48
N SER A 120 5.86 -4.64 -10.44
CA SER A 120 5.42 -5.33 -11.65
C SER A 120 4.93 -6.74 -11.35
N ASP A 121 5.47 -7.40 -10.33
CA ASP A 121 5.02 -8.72 -9.96
C ASP A 121 3.61 -8.64 -9.35
N MET A 122 3.36 -7.64 -8.54
CA MET A 122 2.05 -7.41 -7.97
C MET A 122 1.06 -7.09 -9.08
N ALA A 123 1.48 -6.26 -10.02
CA ALA A 123 0.63 -5.87 -11.13
C ALA A 123 0.27 -7.08 -11.98
N GLN A 124 1.20 -8.00 -12.18
CA GLN A 124 0.93 -9.18 -12.98
C GLN A 124 -0.10 -10.08 -12.27
N ASP A 125 0.05 -10.26 -10.97
CA ASP A 125 -0.92 -11.05 -10.22
C ASP A 125 -2.31 -10.43 -10.29
N LEU A 126 -2.39 -9.12 -10.22
CA LEU A 126 -3.68 -8.45 -10.33
C LEU A 126 -4.28 -8.62 -11.72
N ARG A 127 -3.47 -8.50 -12.75
CA ARG A 127 -3.97 -8.70 -14.11
C ARG A 127 -4.51 -10.11 -14.27
N ASP A 128 -3.80 -11.09 -13.73
CA ASP A 128 -4.22 -12.47 -13.86
C ASP A 128 -5.57 -12.71 -13.21
N VAL A 129 -5.80 -12.10 -12.08
CA VAL A 129 -7.08 -12.25 -11.40
C VAL A 129 -8.18 -11.55 -12.16
N PHE A 130 -7.96 -10.32 -12.55
CA PHE A 130 -9.05 -9.56 -13.16
C PHE A 130 -9.33 -9.96 -14.60
N GLN A 131 -8.42 -10.65 -15.24
CA GLN A 131 -8.70 -11.16 -16.57
C GLN A 131 -9.69 -12.29 -16.55
N VAL A 132 -9.74 -13.06 -15.50
CA VAL A 132 -10.68 -14.18 -15.43
C VAL A 132 -11.96 -13.84 -14.70
N MET A 133 -12.10 -12.63 -14.21
CA MET A 133 -13.34 -12.26 -13.54
C MET A 133 -14.42 -11.94 -14.56
N PRO A 134 -15.66 -12.32 -14.29
CA PRO A 134 -16.74 -12.01 -15.20
C PRO A 134 -16.95 -10.51 -15.22
N ARG A 135 -17.36 -9.99 -16.34
CA ARG A 135 -17.58 -8.56 -16.48
C ARG A 135 -19.00 -8.18 -16.25
#